data_a017e94910ba370ab2f34a6b962db304
#
_entry.id   a017e94910ba370ab2f34a6b962db304
#
_cell.length_a   1.000
_cell.length_b   1.000
_cell.length_c   1.000
_cell.angle_alpha   90.00
_cell.angle_beta   90.00
_cell.angle_gamma   90.00
#
_symmetry.space_group_name_H-M   'P 1'
#
loop_
_entity.id
_entity.type
_entity.pdbx_description
1 polymer ?
#
loop_
_entity_poly.entity_id
_entity_poly.type
_entity_poly.pdbx_seq_one_letter_code
_entity_poly.pdbx_strand_id
1 'polypeptide(L)'
;MKRCYIVTEEYNNQIASSGFCVLRADKEKILPKWLLFSISTNSFQLYVKKHETGTNYPSISDKDIKEYKILRPHPLVQEHLVSILDKFDILVNDISKGLPKEVELRQKQYKYYREKMLNFKMEN
;
A
#
# COMPACT_ATOMS: atom_id res chain seq x y z
N MET A 1 7.55 -10.27 6.01
CA MET A 1 6.99 -9.17 5.20
C MET A 1 5.48 -9.32 5.14
N LYS A 2 4.75 -8.29 5.50
CA LYS A 2 3.28 -8.30 5.40
C LYS A 2 2.87 -8.05 3.95
N ARG A 3 1.96 -8.84 3.44
CA ARG A 3 1.46 -8.73 2.07
C ARG A 3 0.06 -8.11 2.05
N CYS A 4 -0.17 -7.24 1.09
CA CYS A 4 -1.44 -6.55 0.93
C CYS A 4 -2.00 -6.82 -0.46
N TYR A 5 -3.29 -7.09 -0.53
CA TYR A 5 -3.98 -7.38 -1.79
C TYR A 5 -5.34 -6.69 -1.83
N ILE A 6 -5.77 -6.31 -3.02
CA ILE A 6 -7.15 -5.89 -3.25
C ILE A 6 -7.99 -7.13 -3.55
N VAL A 7 -9.11 -7.26 -2.85
CA VAL A 7 -10.10 -8.30 -3.11
C VAL A 7 -10.91 -7.91 -4.35
N THR A 8 -10.92 -8.79 -5.35
CA THR A 8 -11.72 -8.60 -6.57
C THR A 8 -13.19 -8.98 -6.33
N GLU A 9 -14.07 -8.58 -7.24
CA GLU A 9 -15.50 -8.91 -7.17
C GLU A 9 -15.76 -10.42 -7.08
N GLU A 10 -14.93 -11.23 -7.71
CA GLU A 10 -15.00 -12.70 -7.66
C GLU A 10 -14.92 -13.26 -6.24
N TYR A 11 -14.14 -12.62 -5.38
CA TYR A 11 -13.94 -13.05 -3.99
C TYR A 11 -14.70 -12.18 -2.99
N ASN A 12 -15.57 -11.31 -3.48
CA ASN A 12 -16.39 -10.48 -2.61
C ASN A 12 -17.34 -11.36 -1.79
N ASN A 13 -17.58 -10.99 -0.53
CA ASN A 13 -18.39 -11.72 0.44
C ASN A 13 -17.81 -13.07 0.94
N GLN A 14 -16.56 -13.39 0.61
CA GLN A 14 -15.87 -14.51 1.23
C GLN A 14 -15.29 -14.12 2.60
N ILE A 15 -15.17 -15.11 3.47
CA ILE A 15 -14.64 -14.91 4.81
C ILE A 15 -13.13 -15.09 4.81
N ALA A 16 -12.40 -14.08 5.27
CA ALA A 16 -10.97 -14.19 5.49
C ALA A 16 -10.67 -14.88 6.82
N SER A 17 -9.57 -15.64 6.86
CA SER A 17 -9.12 -16.27 8.10
C SER A 17 -8.60 -15.23 9.12
N SER A 18 -8.43 -15.65 10.37
CA SER A 18 -7.95 -14.80 11.46
C SER A 18 -6.53 -14.24 11.26
N GLY A 19 -5.75 -14.82 10.33
CA GLY A 19 -4.43 -14.32 9.98
C GLY A 19 -4.43 -13.08 9.08
N PHE A 20 -5.61 -12.61 8.64
CA PHE A 20 -5.75 -11.46 7.75
C PHE A 20 -6.55 -10.34 8.43
N CYS A 21 -6.13 -9.10 8.18
CA CYS A 21 -6.91 -7.92 8.50
C CYS A 21 -7.64 -7.45 7.26
N VAL A 22 -8.96 -7.39 7.31
CA VAL A 22 -9.79 -6.89 6.21
C VAL A 22 -10.04 -5.40 6.42
N LEU A 23 -9.63 -4.60 5.44
CA LEU A 23 -9.86 -3.16 5.42
C LEU A 23 -10.85 -2.84 4.29
N ARG A 24 -11.90 -2.11 4.62
CA ARG A 24 -12.87 -1.63 3.64
C ARG A 24 -12.71 -0.13 3.46
N ALA A 25 -12.49 0.29 2.22
CA ALA A 25 -12.45 1.71 1.90
C ALA A 25 -13.87 2.27 1.83
N ASP A 26 -14.08 3.43 2.43
CA ASP A 26 -15.29 4.22 2.19
C ASP A 26 -15.15 4.86 0.80
N LYS A 27 -15.83 4.28 -0.19
CA LYS A 27 -15.69 4.66 -1.60
C LYS A 27 -16.05 6.12 -1.90
N GLU A 28 -16.80 6.77 -1.02
CA GLU A 28 -17.10 8.20 -1.16
C GLU A 28 -15.92 9.10 -0.80
N LYS A 29 -15.00 8.59 0.02
CA LYS A 29 -13.89 9.37 0.58
C LYS A 29 -12.53 8.92 0.09
N ILE A 30 -12.35 7.62 -0.13
CA ILE A 30 -11.06 7.03 -0.45
C ILE A 30 -11.20 5.90 -1.48
N LEU A 31 -10.33 5.90 -2.48
CA LEU A 31 -10.28 4.81 -3.45
C LEU A 31 -9.59 3.58 -2.84
N PRO A 32 -10.10 2.36 -3.12
CA PRO A 32 -9.45 1.13 -2.64
C PRO A 32 -7.96 1.03 -3.05
N LYS A 33 -7.62 1.42 -4.26
CA LYS A 33 -6.22 1.45 -4.72
C LYS A 33 -5.37 2.48 -3.99
N TRP A 34 -5.93 3.64 -3.66
CA TRP A 34 -5.23 4.63 -2.84
C TRP A 34 -4.91 4.07 -1.46
N LEU A 35 -5.86 3.38 -0.85
CA LEU A 35 -5.66 2.70 0.42
C LEU A 35 -4.56 1.65 0.31
N LEU A 36 -4.59 0.82 -0.73
CA LEU A 36 -3.56 -0.19 -0.98
C LEU A 36 -2.17 0.43 -1.09
N PHE A 37 -2.01 1.47 -1.88
CA PHE A 37 -0.72 2.15 -2.03
C PHE A 37 -0.25 2.79 -0.72
N SER A 38 -1.17 3.37 0.05
CA SER A 38 -0.86 4.00 1.34
C SER A 38 -0.33 2.99 2.37
N ILE A 39 -0.88 1.80 2.41
CA ILE A 39 -0.42 0.74 3.33
C ILE A 39 0.75 -0.07 2.78
N SER A 40 1.14 0.15 1.54
CA SER A 40 2.30 -0.50 0.91
C SER A 40 3.59 0.27 1.08
N THR A 41 3.58 1.37 1.82
CA THR A 41 4.74 2.23 2.06
C THR A 41 5.67 1.67 3.15
N ASN A 42 6.93 2.10 3.12
CA ASN A 42 7.87 1.80 4.20
C ASN A 42 7.42 2.38 5.55
N SER A 43 6.80 3.55 5.52
CA SER A 43 6.29 4.19 6.74
C SER A 43 5.26 3.30 7.43
N PHE A 44 4.37 2.69 6.67
CA PHE A 44 3.41 1.74 7.21
C PHE A 44 4.09 0.47 7.74
N GLN A 45 5.08 -0.06 7.03
CA GLN A 45 5.84 -1.23 7.48
C GLN A 45 6.56 -0.97 8.81
N LEU A 46 7.15 0.19 8.97
CA LEU A 46 7.80 0.60 10.22
C LEU A 46 6.78 0.76 11.35
N TYR A 47 5.62 1.34 11.05
CA TYR A 47 4.52 1.44 12.00
C TYR A 47 4.06 0.07 12.48
N VAL A 48 3.88 -0.88 11.56
CA VAL A 48 3.49 -2.26 11.89
C VAL A 48 4.53 -2.91 12.80
N LYS A 49 5.82 -2.82 12.46
CA LYS A 49 6.89 -3.36 13.29
C LYS A 49 6.92 -2.79 14.70
N LYS A 50 6.64 -1.50 14.82
CA LYS A 50 6.61 -0.83 16.12
C LYS A 50 5.46 -1.30 17.01
N HIS A 51 4.34 -1.69 16.42
CA HIS A 51 3.13 -2.09 17.14
C HIS A 51 2.91 -3.61 17.19
N GLU A 52 3.79 -4.39 16.56
CA GLU A 52 3.74 -5.85 16.66
C GLU A 52 4.02 -6.32 18.09
N THR A 53 3.27 -7.34 18.50
CA THR A 53 3.44 -8.02 19.77
C THR A 53 3.72 -9.51 19.54
N GLY A 54 4.43 -10.14 20.46
CA GLY A 54 4.81 -11.55 20.38
C GLY A 54 6.24 -11.76 19.88
N THR A 55 6.91 -12.78 20.43
CA THR A 55 8.31 -13.09 20.11
C THR A 55 8.46 -14.09 18.98
N ASN A 56 7.68 -15.17 19.00
CA ASN A 56 7.78 -16.22 18.00
C ASN A 56 6.88 -15.99 16.80
N TYR A 57 5.71 -15.41 17.01
CA TYR A 57 4.73 -15.09 15.97
C TYR A 57 4.29 -13.63 16.13
N PRO A 58 5.09 -12.69 15.60
CA PRO A 58 4.72 -11.28 15.68
C PRO A 58 3.38 -11.01 15.00
N SER A 59 2.48 -10.37 15.71
CA SER A 59 1.17 -9.99 15.20
C SER A 59 0.80 -8.59 15.61
N ILE A 60 -0.05 -7.95 14.83
CA ILE A 60 -0.59 -6.62 15.10
C ILE A 60 -2.11 -6.70 15.17
N SER A 61 -2.72 -5.97 16.11
CA SER A 61 -4.18 -5.94 16.23
C SER A 61 -4.83 -5.15 15.10
N ASP A 62 -6.06 -5.50 14.75
CA ASP A 62 -6.85 -4.76 13.76
C ASP A 62 -7.06 -3.30 14.19
N LYS A 63 -7.19 -3.06 15.49
CA LYS A 63 -7.32 -1.72 16.04
C LYS A 63 -6.09 -0.86 15.72
N ASP A 64 -4.89 -1.39 15.97
CA ASP A 64 -3.65 -0.68 15.70
C ASP A 64 -3.47 -0.38 14.21
N ILE A 65 -3.85 -1.32 13.34
CA ILE A 65 -3.82 -1.09 11.89
C ILE A 65 -4.78 0.04 11.50
N LYS A 66 -5.98 0.06 12.05
CA LYS A 66 -6.99 1.09 11.74
C LYS A 66 -6.65 2.47 12.32
N GLU A 67 -5.82 2.55 13.33
CA GLU A 67 -5.33 3.81 13.89
C GLU A 67 -4.23 4.47 13.07
N TYR A 68 -3.64 3.75 12.11
CA TYR A 68 -2.64 4.33 11.22
C TYR A 68 -3.25 5.45 10.37
N LYS A 69 -2.61 6.62 10.40
CA LYS A 69 -3.08 7.80 9.68
C LYS A 69 -2.53 7.82 8.26
N ILE A 70 -3.41 7.99 7.29
CA ILE A 70 -3.06 8.16 5.88
C ILE A 70 -3.55 9.50 5.35
N LEU A 71 -2.91 9.99 4.30
CA LEU A 71 -3.38 11.16 3.58
C LEU A 71 -4.66 10.83 2.82
N ARG A 72 -5.60 11.75 2.85
CA ARG A 72 -6.85 11.63 2.11
C ARG A 72 -7.08 12.89 1.27
N PRO A 73 -6.42 13.00 0.12
CA PRO A 73 -6.69 14.09 -0.81
C PRO A 73 -8.07 13.97 -1.44
N HIS A 74 -8.50 15.01 -2.15
CA HIS A 74 -9.75 14.96 -2.90
C HIS A 74 -9.80 13.74 -3.83
N PRO A 75 -10.97 13.07 -4.01
CA PRO A 75 -11.07 11.88 -4.85
C PRO A 75 -10.49 12.02 -6.25
N LEU A 76 -10.63 13.17 -6.90
CA LEU A 76 -10.04 13.43 -8.21
C LEU A 76 -8.51 13.39 -8.18
N VAL A 77 -7.90 13.89 -7.11
CA VAL A 77 -6.44 13.82 -6.91
C VAL A 77 -6.01 12.38 -6.67
N GLN A 78 -6.77 11.63 -5.89
CA GLN A 78 -6.52 10.19 -5.68
C GLN A 78 -6.52 9.43 -7.00
N GLU A 79 -7.53 9.63 -7.85
CA GLU A 79 -7.65 8.99 -9.16
C GLU A 79 -6.42 9.31 -10.03
N HIS A 80 -6.02 10.56 -10.07
CA HIS A 80 -4.85 11.00 -10.84
C HIS A 80 -3.57 10.32 -10.38
N LEU A 81 -3.30 10.35 -9.09
CA LEU A 81 -2.09 9.74 -8.49
C LEU A 81 -2.09 8.22 -8.63
N VAL A 82 -3.24 7.57 -8.44
CA VAL A 82 -3.39 6.12 -8.65
C VAL A 82 -3.10 5.76 -10.10
N SER A 83 -3.59 6.54 -11.06
CA SER A 83 -3.31 6.34 -12.49
C SER A 83 -1.80 6.40 -12.78
N ILE A 84 -1.08 7.37 -12.20
CA ILE A 84 0.37 7.49 -12.36
C ILE A 84 1.09 6.28 -11.75
N LEU A 85 0.71 5.88 -10.55
CA LEU A 85 1.32 4.73 -9.84
C LEU A 85 1.07 3.41 -10.58
N ASP A 86 -0.12 3.21 -11.13
CA ASP A 86 -0.43 2.04 -11.95
C ASP A 86 0.44 1.98 -13.22
N LYS A 87 0.68 3.12 -13.87
CA LYS A 87 1.56 3.19 -15.03
C LYS A 87 3.00 2.83 -14.68
N PHE A 88 3.49 3.28 -13.53
CA PHE A 88 4.82 2.89 -13.06
C PHE A 88 4.91 1.40 -12.76
N ASP A 89 3.88 0.80 -12.16
CA ASP A 89 3.83 -0.64 -11.91
C ASP A 89 3.93 -1.44 -13.21
N ILE A 90 3.21 -1.06 -14.24
CA ILE A 90 3.26 -1.69 -15.56
C ILE A 90 4.67 -1.58 -16.14
N LEU A 91 5.28 -0.39 -16.10
CA LEU A 91 6.63 -0.18 -16.61
C LEU A 91 7.67 -1.00 -15.85
N VAL A 92 7.57 -1.07 -14.53
CA VAL A 92 8.49 -1.88 -13.70
C VAL A 92 8.35 -3.37 -14.04
N ASN A 93 7.13 -3.86 -14.22
CA ASN A 93 6.90 -5.25 -14.59
C ASN A 93 7.42 -5.58 -16.00
N ASP A 94 7.24 -4.69 -16.97
CA ASP A 94 7.77 -4.86 -18.33
C ASP A 94 9.29 -4.86 -18.34
N ILE A 95 9.92 -4.00 -17.55
CA ILE A 95 11.37 -3.89 -17.43
C ILE A 95 11.97 -5.09 -16.68
N SER A 96 11.20 -5.79 -15.84
CA SER A 96 11.67 -6.99 -15.13
C SER A 96 12.14 -8.11 -16.08
N LYS A 97 11.84 -8.00 -17.37
CA LYS A 97 12.35 -8.87 -18.43
C LYS A 97 13.70 -8.41 -19.02
N GLY A 98 14.22 -7.26 -18.57
CA GLY A 98 15.48 -6.68 -19.03
C GLY A 98 16.70 -7.04 -18.17
N LEU A 99 17.76 -6.22 -18.26
CA LEU A 99 18.99 -6.43 -17.49
C LEU A 99 18.75 -6.28 -15.98
N PRO A 100 19.18 -7.22 -15.15
CA PRO A 100 18.87 -7.23 -13.71
C PRO A 100 19.28 -5.96 -12.95
N LYS A 101 20.42 -5.35 -13.31
CA LYS A 101 20.89 -4.13 -12.67
C LYS A 101 20.01 -2.91 -12.96
N GLU A 102 19.54 -2.78 -14.20
CA GLU A 102 18.63 -1.70 -14.59
C GLU A 102 17.27 -1.86 -13.90
N VAL A 103 16.78 -3.09 -13.81
CA VAL A 103 15.53 -3.42 -13.11
C VAL A 103 15.63 -3.00 -11.64
N GLU A 104 16.70 -3.35 -10.95
CA GLU A 104 16.89 -3.01 -9.54
C GLU A 104 16.93 -1.49 -9.31
N LEU A 105 17.67 -0.76 -10.14
CA LEU A 105 17.77 0.70 -10.04
C LEU A 105 16.41 1.37 -10.26
N ARG A 106 15.65 0.92 -11.25
CA ARG A 106 14.32 1.48 -11.55
C ARG A 106 13.30 1.15 -10.48
N GLN A 107 13.37 -0.05 -9.88
CA GLN A 107 12.52 -0.41 -8.74
C GLN A 107 12.81 0.48 -7.53
N LYS A 108 14.07 0.81 -7.26
CA LYS A 108 14.46 1.75 -6.21
C LYS A 108 13.93 3.16 -6.47
N GLN A 109 14.05 3.64 -7.71
CA GLN A 109 13.51 4.95 -8.11
C GLN A 109 11.99 5.00 -7.97
N TYR A 110 11.29 3.98 -8.44
CA TYR A 110 9.84 3.86 -8.31
C TYR A 110 9.41 3.93 -6.86
N LYS A 111 10.05 3.15 -5.99
CA LYS A 111 9.75 3.13 -4.56
C LYS A 111 9.98 4.50 -3.93
N TYR A 112 11.07 5.18 -4.27
CA TYR A 112 11.37 6.52 -3.80
C TYR A 112 10.28 7.52 -4.20
N TYR A 113 9.89 7.56 -5.46
CA TYR A 113 8.85 8.48 -5.94
C TYR A 113 7.48 8.17 -5.34
N ARG A 114 7.14 6.90 -5.18
CA ARG A 114 5.90 6.50 -4.54
C ARG A 114 5.82 6.99 -3.10
N GLU A 115 6.87 6.78 -2.32
CA GLU A 115 6.96 7.27 -0.94
C GLU A 115 6.83 8.80 -0.87
N LYS A 116 7.52 9.51 -1.76
CA LYS A 116 7.48 10.96 -1.83
C LYS A 116 6.08 11.48 -2.18
N MET A 117 5.39 10.86 -3.13
CA MET A 117 4.02 11.25 -3.50
C MET A 117 3.04 11.04 -2.35
N LEU A 118 3.14 9.91 -1.65
CA LEU A 118 2.21 9.54 -0.58
C LEU A 118 2.46 10.31 0.72
N ASN A 119 3.68 10.77 0.95
CA ASN A 119 4.06 11.47 2.18
C ASN A 119 4.21 13.00 2.00
N PHE A 120 4.03 13.51 0.79
CA PHE A 120 4.28 14.92 0.45
C PHE A 120 3.56 15.92 1.38
N LYS A 121 2.31 15.65 1.74
CA LYS A 121 1.51 16.54 2.60
C LYS A 121 1.68 16.29 4.09
N MET A 122 2.36 15.24 4.50
CA MET A 122 2.59 14.94 5.92
C MET A 122 3.72 15.79 6.53
N GLU A 123 4.60 16.33 5.70
CA GLU A 123 5.72 17.17 6.12
C GLU A 123 5.33 18.62 6.37
N ASN A 124 4.14 19.01 5.97
CA ASN A 124 3.57 20.32 6.21
C ASN A 124 2.57 20.27 7.40
#